data_697b550c607b148ce6d2c89bef312977
#
_entry.id   697b550c607b148ce6d2c89bef312977
#
_cell.length_a   1.000
_cell.length_b   1.000
_cell.length_c   1.000
_cell.angle_alpha   90.00
_cell.angle_beta   90.00
_cell.angle_gamma   90.00
#
_symmetry.space_group_name_H-M   'P 1'
#
loop_
_entity.id
_entity.type
_entity.pdbx_description
1 polymer ?
#
loop_
_entity_poly.entity_id
_entity_poly.type
_entity_poly.pdbx_seq_one_letter_code
_entity_poly.pdbx_strand_id
1 'polypeptide(L)'
;YSVGVLVPESSGALIQHLRAGKEWDLDRKRDGLFLLLPQSRTPLSGTGDIDFYSQHLNYLIESKFDYVIKTTSQVLCNIDYRSAFEYHRSTKADVTLIYRRMPQNEKRSPGSVMVSFDKSGWVTDMEIDPPVSKSRNMHMRMCILSKKLLVDIITYAMSRGGGDFIRQLQANVKNLRIN
;
A
#
# COMPACT_ATOMS: atom_id res chain seq x y z
N TYR A 1 7.97 -10.66 12.00
CA TYR A 1 7.44 -9.55 11.20
C TYR A 1 7.31 -8.29 12.04
N SER A 2 7.26 -7.14 11.37
CA SER A 2 7.07 -5.82 11.95
C SER A 2 5.84 -5.17 11.32
N VAL A 3 5.04 -4.50 12.11
CA VAL A 3 3.83 -3.81 11.65
C VAL A 3 3.96 -2.33 11.94
N GLY A 4 4.01 -1.50 10.90
CA GLY A 4 3.98 -0.05 10.99
C GLY A 4 2.57 0.46 10.71
N VAL A 5 1.97 1.16 11.65
CA VAL A 5 0.66 1.80 11.47
C VAL A 5 0.86 3.30 11.33
N LEU A 6 0.56 3.82 10.14
CA LEU A 6 0.52 5.26 9.90
C LEU A 6 -0.70 5.86 10.60
N VAL A 7 -0.47 6.73 11.56
CA VAL A 7 -1.50 7.25 12.45
C VAL A 7 -1.72 8.74 12.15
N PRO A 8 -2.94 9.18 11.79
CA PRO A 8 -3.26 10.60 11.61
C PRO A 8 -3.13 11.42 12.91
N GLU A 9 -2.98 12.74 12.80
CA GLU A 9 -2.78 13.64 13.95
C GLU A 9 -3.85 13.52 15.05
N SER A 10 -5.11 13.30 14.71
CA SER A 10 -6.23 13.27 15.67
C SER A 10 -6.65 11.85 16.06
N SER A 11 -5.68 11.00 16.41
CA SER A 11 -5.91 9.56 16.54
C SER A 11 -5.76 9.03 17.97
N GLY A 12 -6.01 9.83 19.00
CA GLY A 12 -5.87 9.42 20.39
C GLY A 12 -6.60 8.11 20.71
N ALA A 13 -7.84 7.93 20.24
CA ALA A 13 -8.61 6.70 20.44
C ALA A 13 -7.97 5.48 19.76
N LEU A 14 -7.42 5.65 18.53
CA LEU A 14 -6.71 4.58 17.83
C LEU A 14 -5.42 4.18 18.57
N ILE A 15 -4.64 5.15 19.02
CA ILE A 15 -3.41 4.92 19.79
C ILE A 15 -3.75 4.17 21.09
N GLN A 16 -4.80 4.61 21.78
CA GLN A 16 -5.26 3.99 23.02
C GLN A 16 -5.78 2.56 22.78
N HIS A 17 -6.41 2.29 21.64
CA HIS A 17 -6.87 0.95 21.28
C HIS A 17 -5.70 0.03 20.91
N LEU A 18 -4.76 0.50 20.09
CA LEU A 18 -3.62 -0.29 19.65
C LEU A 18 -2.60 -0.54 20.76
N ARG A 19 -2.39 0.43 21.67
CA ARG A 19 -1.40 0.35 22.76
C ARG A 19 -0.05 -0.21 22.26
N ALA A 20 0.49 -1.21 22.96
CA ALA A 20 1.71 -1.93 22.58
C ALA A 20 1.49 -3.11 21.61
N GLY A 21 0.26 -3.33 21.17
CA GLY A 21 -0.05 -4.45 20.29
C GLY A 21 -0.10 -5.82 20.96
N LYS A 22 -0.23 -5.88 22.29
CA LYS A 22 -0.20 -7.12 23.07
C LYS A 22 -1.30 -8.11 22.65
N GLU A 23 -2.48 -7.61 22.32
CA GLU A 23 -3.62 -8.43 21.90
C GLU A 23 -3.39 -9.18 20.58
N TRP A 24 -2.41 -8.72 19.79
CA TRP A 24 -2.02 -9.30 18.50
C TRP A 24 -0.62 -9.95 18.52
N ASP A 25 -0.05 -10.20 19.71
CA ASP A 25 1.32 -10.72 19.87
C ASP A 25 2.37 -9.84 19.15
N LEU A 26 2.16 -8.52 19.19
CA LEU A 26 3.06 -7.52 18.60
C LEU A 26 3.84 -6.72 19.66
N ASP A 27 3.66 -7.02 20.94
CA ASP A 27 4.41 -6.43 22.05
C ASP A 27 5.77 -7.14 22.19
N ARG A 28 6.71 -6.77 21.34
CA ARG A 28 8.04 -7.41 21.25
C ARG A 28 9.15 -6.38 21.38
N LYS A 29 10.26 -6.76 22.00
CA LYS A 29 11.45 -5.89 22.14
C LYS A 29 12.09 -5.52 20.81
N ARG A 30 11.99 -6.39 19.81
CA ARG A 30 12.45 -6.17 18.45
C ARG A 30 11.34 -6.59 17.51
N ASP A 31 11.12 -5.81 16.46
CA ASP A 31 9.97 -5.95 15.57
C ASP A 31 8.65 -5.64 16.33
N GLY A 32 7.50 -6.11 15.85
CA GLY A 32 6.22 -5.88 16.52
C GLY A 32 5.48 -4.67 15.98
N LEU A 33 4.76 -3.94 16.84
CA LEU A 33 3.93 -2.80 16.45
C LEU A 33 4.67 -1.47 16.61
N PHE A 34 4.68 -0.69 15.53
CA PHE A 34 5.20 0.68 15.49
C PHE A 34 4.09 1.65 15.10
N LEU A 35 3.81 2.62 15.95
CA LEU A 35 2.90 3.72 15.64
C LEU A 35 3.69 4.84 14.98
N LEU A 36 3.47 5.04 13.70
CA LEU A 36 4.16 6.01 12.86
C LEU A 36 3.35 7.30 12.85
N LEU A 37 3.69 8.20 13.78
CA LEU A 37 3.00 9.48 13.99
C LEU A 37 3.54 10.54 13.03
N PRO A 38 2.74 11.51 12.59
CA PRO A 38 3.22 12.62 11.79
C PRO A 38 4.36 13.36 12.50
N GLN A 39 5.47 13.57 11.80
CA GLN A 39 6.63 14.29 12.33
C GLN A 39 6.54 15.81 12.08
N SER A 40 5.69 16.24 11.15
CA SER A 40 5.45 17.63 10.83
C SER A 40 3.95 17.90 10.74
N ARG A 41 3.51 19.03 11.31
CA ARG A 41 2.14 19.52 11.18
C ARG A 41 1.85 20.13 9.81
N THR A 42 2.88 20.45 9.06
CA THR A 42 2.73 20.98 7.69
C THR A 42 2.90 19.84 6.70
N PRO A 43 1.93 19.57 5.81
CA PRO A 43 2.15 18.68 4.68
C PRO A 43 3.36 19.19 3.89
N LEU A 44 4.35 18.33 3.66
CA LEU A 44 5.64 18.74 3.07
C LEU A 44 5.49 19.26 1.64
N SER A 45 4.50 18.83 0.88
CA SER A 45 4.33 19.32 -0.51
C SER A 45 3.04 18.90 -1.21
N GLY A 46 2.18 18.09 -0.60
CA GLY A 46 1.06 17.55 -1.36
C GLY A 46 -0.02 16.87 -0.54
N THR A 47 -1.01 16.39 -1.26
CA THR A 47 -2.22 15.78 -0.71
C THR A 47 -2.18 14.25 -0.71
N GLY A 48 -1.01 13.64 -0.91
CA GLY A 48 -0.87 12.19 -1.09
C GLY A 48 -0.25 11.45 0.10
N ASP A 49 -0.32 10.12 0.05
CA ASP A 49 0.23 9.24 1.10
C ASP A 49 1.76 9.13 1.07
N ILE A 50 2.41 9.54 -0.02
CA ILE A 50 3.88 9.55 -0.17
C ILE A 50 4.54 10.43 0.89
N ASP A 51 3.97 11.58 1.21
CA ASP A 51 4.50 12.49 2.22
C ASP A 51 4.56 11.81 3.60
N PHE A 52 3.56 11.04 3.94
CA PHE A 52 3.53 10.24 5.16
C PHE A 52 4.61 9.16 5.17
N TYR A 53 4.77 8.44 4.05
CA TYR A 53 5.82 7.42 3.95
C TYR A 53 7.21 8.03 4.04
N SER A 54 7.42 9.19 3.44
CA SER A 54 8.72 9.87 3.44
C SER A 54 9.19 10.26 4.84
N GLN A 55 8.27 10.67 5.72
CA GLN A 55 8.58 10.98 7.12
C GLN A 55 9.04 9.75 7.93
N HIS A 56 8.75 8.55 7.44
CA HIS A 56 9.05 7.29 8.12
C HIS A 56 9.98 6.38 7.32
N LEU A 57 10.77 6.93 6.41
CA LEU A 57 11.72 6.15 5.61
C LEU A 57 12.72 5.37 6.49
N ASN A 58 13.14 5.93 7.62
CA ASN A 58 14.06 5.25 8.55
C ASN A 58 13.46 3.94 9.07
N TYR A 59 12.14 3.90 9.38
CA TYR A 59 11.46 2.66 9.75
C TYR A 59 11.59 1.57 8.67
N LEU A 60 11.47 1.95 7.40
CA LEU A 60 11.65 1.02 6.28
C LEU A 60 13.11 0.62 6.11
N ILE A 61 14.04 1.58 6.12
CA ILE A 61 15.47 1.36 5.88
C ILE A 61 16.08 0.46 6.96
N GLU A 62 15.77 0.71 8.23
CA GLU A 62 16.30 -0.04 9.38
C GLU A 62 15.64 -1.42 9.55
N SER A 63 14.50 -1.66 8.90
CA SER A 63 13.85 -2.96 8.91
C SER A 63 14.76 -4.03 8.30
N LYS A 64 14.85 -5.19 8.93
CA LYS A 64 15.59 -6.35 8.42
C LYS A 64 14.84 -7.14 7.34
N PHE A 65 13.60 -6.78 7.06
CA PHE A 65 12.76 -7.50 6.09
C PHE A 65 12.91 -6.92 4.69
N ASP A 66 12.99 -7.80 3.67
CA ASP A 66 13.19 -7.40 2.28
C ASP A 66 11.90 -7.02 1.56
N TYR A 67 10.76 -7.47 2.08
CA TYR A 67 9.45 -7.25 1.47
C TYR A 67 8.52 -6.48 2.40
N VAL A 68 7.61 -5.73 1.78
CA VAL A 68 6.57 -4.98 2.44
C VAL A 68 5.22 -5.41 1.89
N ILE A 69 4.27 -5.64 2.79
CA ILE A 69 2.86 -5.73 2.48
C ILE A 69 2.26 -4.39 2.86
N LYS A 70 1.93 -3.58 1.84
CA LYS A 70 1.20 -2.33 2.04
C LYS A 70 -0.28 -2.63 2.07
N THR A 71 -0.96 -2.20 3.11
CA THR A 71 -2.40 -2.40 3.26
C THR A 71 -3.10 -1.11 3.69
N THR A 72 -4.42 -1.12 3.72
CA THR A 72 -5.27 0.00 4.14
C THR A 72 -6.25 -0.44 5.22
N SER A 73 -6.60 0.47 6.11
CA SER A 73 -7.68 0.27 7.09
C SER A 73 -9.09 0.53 6.53
N GLN A 74 -9.19 0.98 5.27
CA GLN A 74 -10.50 1.27 4.63
C GLN A 74 -11.22 0.04 4.12
N VAL A 75 -10.55 -1.11 4.11
CA VAL A 75 -11.09 -2.37 3.61
C VAL A 75 -11.05 -3.42 4.72
N LEU A 76 -12.20 -4.00 5.02
CA LEU A 76 -12.31 -5.16 5.90
C LEU A 76 -12.42 -6.41 5.03
N CYS A 77 -11.44 -7.29 5.12
CA CYS A 77 -11.43 -8.56 4.39
C CYS A 77 -10.68 -9.63 5.18
N ASN A 78 -11.03 -10.89 4.91
CA ASN A 78 -10.26 -12.02 5.37
C ASN A 78 -9.33 -12.47 4.24
N ILE A 79 -8.03 -12.24 4.40
CA ILE A 79 -7.02 -12.56 3.39
C ILE A 79 -5.85 -13.33 4.02
N ASP A 80 -5.42 -14.38 3.34
CA ASP A 80 -4.16 -15.06 3.66
C ASP A 80 -2.99 -14.37 2.92
N TYR A 81 -2.33 -13.48 3.63
CA TYR A 81 -1.15 -12.79 3.10
C TYR A 81 0.03 -13.72 2.80
N ARG A 82 0.08 -14.93 3.39
CA ARG A 82 1.13 -15.90 3.11
C ARG A 82 1.01 -16.41 1.69
N SER A 83 -0.17 -16.86 1.30
CA SER A 83 -0.44 -17.32 -0.07
C SER A 83 -0.19 -16.22 -1.10
N ALA A 84 -0.60 -14.99 -0.81
CA ALA A 84 -0.34 -13.83 -1.67
C ALA A 84 1.18 -13.55 -1.81
N PHE A 85 1.94 -13.69 -0.73
CA PHE A 85 3.39 -13.51 -0.74
C PHE A 85 4.12 -14.63 -1.51
N GLU A 86 3.69 -15.87 -1.36
CA GLU A 86 4.22 -17.01 -2.13
C GLU A 86 3.96 -16.82 -3.63
N TYR A 87 2.77 -16.35 -4.00
CA TYR A 87 2.45 -16.00 -5.38
C TYR A 87 3.38 -14.88 -5.90
N HIS A 88 3.55 -13.80 -5.15
CA HIS A 88 4.48 -12.71 -5.48
C HIS A 88 5.89 -13.23 -5.80
N ARG A 89 6.42 -14.10 -4.93
CA ARG A 89 7.76 -14.69 -5.12
C ARG A 89 7.84 -15.60 -6.34
N SER A 90 6.83 -16.44 -6.54
CA SER A 90 6.81 -17.42 -7.65
C SER A 90 6.76 -16.75 -9.02
N THR A 91 6.01 -15.65 -9.14
CA THR A 91 5.88 -14.88 -10.38
C THR A 91 7.06 -13.94 -10.63
N LYS A 92 7.90 -13.70 -9.63
CA LYS A 92 8.99 -12.71 -9.66
C LYS A 92 8.48 -11.34 -10.10
N ALA A 93 7.28 -10.97 -9.65
CA ALA A 93 6.71 -9.66 -9.90
C ALA A 93 7.45 -8.58 -9.11
N ASP A 94 7.50 -7.36 -9.63
CA ASP A 94 7.95 -6.18 -8.88
C ASP A 94 6.89 -5.75 -7.86
N VAL A 95 5.62 -5.82 -8.26
CA VAL A 95 4.47 -5.52 -7.41
C VAL A 95 3.37 -6.55 -7.66
N THR A 96 2.79 -7.08 -6.59
CA THR A 96 1.56 -7.89 -6.64
C THR A 96 0.43 -7.11 -6.04
N LEU A 97 -0.61 -6.85 -6.81
CA LEU A 97 -1.81 -6.13 -6.37
C LEU A 97 -2.85 -7.11 -5.81
N ILE A 98 -3.51 -6.71 -4.75
CA ILE A 98 -4.67 -7.42 -4.24
C ILE A 98 -5.92 -6.72 -4.76
N TYR A 99 -6.75 -7.45 -5.49
CA TYR A 99 -7.96 -6.91 -6.09
C TYR A 99 -9.16 -7.83 -5.84
N ARG A 100 -10.34 -7.28 -5.99
CA ARG A 100 -11.58 -8.06 -6.04
C ARG A 100 -12.32 -7.79 -7.35
N ARG A 101 -13.04 -8.78 -7.84
CA ARG A 101 -13.93 -8.60 -8.98
C ARG A 101 -15.27 -8.06 -8.49
N MET A 102 -15.65 -6.89 -8.95
CA MET A 102 -16.92 -6.26 -8.60
C MET A 102 -18.11 -6.99 -9.24
N PRO A 103 -19.21 -7.21 -8.51
CA PRO A 103 -20.49 -7.64 -9.05
C PRO A 103 -21.03 -6.69 -10.13
N GLN A 104 -21.88 -7.19 -11.03
CA GLN A 104 -22.34 -6.42 -12.18
C GLN A 104 -23.11 -5.15 -11.81
N ASN A 105 -23.85 -5.21 -10.71
CA ASN A 105 -24.73 -4.13 -10.26
C ASN A 105 -24.13 -3.28 -9.12
N GLU A 106 -22.87 -3.51 -8.77
CA GLU A 106 -22.20 -2.75 -7.71
C GLU A 106 -21.70 -1.41 -8.26
N LYS A 107 -22.09 -0.33 -7.59
CA LYS A 107 -21.58 1.01 -7.89
C LYS A 107 -20.17 1.18 -7.31
N ARG A 108 -19.30 1.83 -8.07
CA ARG A 108 -17.97 2.18 -7.59
C ARG A 108 -18.04 3.33 -6.59
N SER A 109 -17.22 3.24 -5.57
CA SER A 109 -17.01 4.35 -4.64
C SER A 109 -16.03 5.36 -5.25
N PRO A 110 -16.14 6.66 -4.91
CA PRO A 110 -15.14 7.64 -5.29
C PRO A 110 -13.72 7.20 -4.90
N GLY A 111 -12.75 7.47 -5.77
CA GLY A 111 -11.37 7.07 -5.58
C GLY A 111 -11.09 5.57 -5.84
N SER A 112 -12.03 4.83 -6.43
CA SER A 112 -11.81 3.44 -6.83
C SER A 112 -10.72 3.35 -7.90
N VAL A 113 -9.90 2.32 -7.80
CA VAL A 113 -8.84 2.03 -8.77
C VAL A 113 -9.19 0.75 -9.51
N MET A 114 -9.38 0.85 -10.81
CA MET A 114 -9.72 -0.28 -11.67
C MET A 114 -8.47 -0.79 -12.36
N VAL A 115 -8.31 -2.11 -12.43
CA VAL A 115 -7.09 -2.75 -12.96
C VAL A 115 -7.45 -3.68 -14.11
N SER A 116 -6.76 -3.56 -15.21
CA SER A 116 -6.87 -4.44 -16.38
C SER A 116 -5.66 -5.37 -16.46
N PHE A 117 -5.90 -6.62 -16.81
CA PHE A 117 -4.87 -7.65 -16.94
C PHE A 117 -4.82 -8.20 -18.34
N ASP A 118 -3.66 -8.65 -18.77
CA ASP A 118 -3.50 -9.50 -19.95
C ASP A 118 -3.89 -10.95 -19.66
N LYS A 119 -3.77 -11.81 -20.67
CA LYS A 119 -4.08 -13.25 -20.56
C LYS A 119 -3.14 -14.00 -19.62
N SER A 120 -1.99 -13.46 -19.33
CA SER A 120 -0.96 -14.03 -18.42
C SER A 120 -1.07 -13.53 -17.00
N GLY A 121 -2.02 -12.62 -16.72
CA GLY A 121 -2.26 -12.05 -15.38
C GLY A 121 -1.40 -10.84 -15.06
N TRP A 122 -0.71 -10.25 -16.04
CA TRP A 122 0.04 -9.02 -15.84
C TRP A 122 -0.85 -7.80 -16.03
N VAL A 123 -0.66 -6.80 -15.18
CA VAL A 123 -1.39 -5.53 -15.26
C VAL A 123 -0.99 -4.78 -16.52
N THR A 124 -1.98 -4.41 -17.32
CA THR A 124 -1.81 -3.64 -18.54
C THR A 124 -2.22 -2.19 -18.39
N ASP A 125 -3.15 -1.93 -17.47
CA ASP A 125 -3.65 -0.58 -17.21
C ASP A 125 -4.21 -0.45 -15.79
N MET A 126 -4.12 0.77 -15.25
CA MET A 126 -4.71 1.18 -13.98
C MET A 126 -5.46 2.50 -14.18
N GLU A 127 -6.75 2.49 -13.91
CA GLU A 127 -7.62 3.67 -14.03
C GLU A 127 -8.01 4.15 -12.62
N ILE A 128 -7.68 5.39 -12.29
CA ILE A 128 -8.03 5.99 -10.99
C ILE A 128 -9.31 6.79 -11.15
N ASP A 129 -10.35 6.40 -10.41
CA ASP A 129 -11.67 7.03 -10.37
C ASP A 129 -12.26 7.28 -11.78
N PRO A 130 -12.23 6.30 -12.69
CA PRO A 130 -12.72 6.51 -14.05
C PRO A 130 -14.24 6.69 -14.03
N PRO A 131 -14.81 7.61 -14.84
CA PRO A 131 -16.25 7.77 -14.97
C PRO A 131 -16.90 6.48 -15.53
N VAL A 132 -16.21 5.83 -16.45
CA VAL A 132 -16.55 4.52 -17.00
C VAL A 132 -15.29 3.68 -17.08
N SER A 133 -15.35 2.43 -16.65
CA SER A 133 -14.25 1.48 -16.82
C SER A 133 -14.74 0.20 -17.48
N LYS A 134 -13.92 -0.35 -18.36
CA LYS A 134 -14.14 -1.67 -18.95
C LYS A 134 -13.78 -2.80 -17.99
N SER A 135 -12.86 -2.54 -17.09
CA SER A 135 -12.46 -3.48 -16.05
C SER A 135 -13.49 -3.54 -14.92
N ARG A 136 -13.59 -4.71 -14.32
CA ARG A 136 -14.38 -4.95 -13.10
C ARG A 136 -13.48 -5.36 -11.92
N ASN A 137 -12.17 -5.38 -12.13
CA ASN A 137 -11.22 -5.73 -11.08
C ASN A 137 -10.85 -4.46 -10.32
N MET A 138 -11.37 -4.32 -9.12
CA MET A 138 -11.11 -3.18 -8.25
C MET A 138 -9.94 -3.48 -7.32
N HIS A 139 -8.88 -2.69 -7.41
CA HIS A 139 -7.75 -2.76 -6.51
C HIS A 139 -8.16 -2.41 -5.08
N MET A 140 -7.79 -3.26 -4.14
CA MET A 140 -8.16 -3.12 -2.73
C MET A 140 -7.20 -2.21 -1.94
N ARG A 141 -6.36 -1.44 -2.63
CA ARG A 141 -5.29 -0.60 -2.03
C ARG A 141 -4.29 -1.39 -1.19
N MET A 142 -4.13 -2.66 -1.52
CA MET A 142 -3.20 -3.59 -0.90
C MET A 142 -2.25 -4.13 -1.94
N CYS A 143 -0.97 -4.14 -1.65
CA CYS A 143 0.03 -4.71 -2.54
C CYS A 143 1.23 -5.29 -1.78
N ILE A 144 1.97 -6.13 -2.47
CA ILE A 144 3.23 -6.72 -2.00
C ILE A 144 4.32 -6.25 -2.96
N LEU A 145 5.42 -5.77 -2.41
CA LEU A 145 6.59 -5.33 -3.17
C LEU A 145 7.85 -5.43 -2.31
N SER A 146 9.02 -5.33 -2.94
CA SER A 146 10.26 -5.26 -2.18
C SER A 146 10.36 -3.93 -1.42
N LYS A 147 10.99 -3.97 -0.24
CA LYS A 147 11.31 -2.77 0.54
C LYS A 147 12.12 -1.77 -0.31
N LYS A 148 13.10 -2.27 -1.06
CA LYS A 148 13.92 -1.43 -1.95
C LYS A 148 13.06 -0.66 -2.93
N LEU A 149 12.16 -1.33 -3.65
CA LEU A 149 11.28 -0.67 -4.62
C LEU A 149 10.37 0.36 -3.95
N LEU A 150 9.84 0.08 -2.76
CA LEU A 150 9.02 1.04 -2.03
C LEU A 150 9.82 2.30 -1.67
N VAL A 151 11.04 2.15 -1.16
CA VAL A 151 11.94 3.28 -0.85
C VAL A 151 12.29 4.07 -2.11
N ASP A 152 12.60 3.39 -3.21
CA ASP A 152 12.91 4.03 -4.50
C ASP A 152 11.70 4.85 -5.02
N ILE A 153 10.47 4.30 -4.95
CA ILE A 153 9.24 5.00 -5.34
C ILE A 153 9.03 6.24 -4.47
N ILE A 154 9.15 6.13 -3.15
CA ILE A 154 8.95 7.25 -2.23
C ILE A 154 9.99 8.35 -2.53
N THR A 155 11.27 7.99 -2.61
CA THR A 155 12.35 8.95 -2.85
C THR A 155 12.18 9.66 -4.20
N TYR A 156 11.84 8.92 -5.25
CA TYR A 156 11.58 9.49 -6.57
C TYR A 156 10.37 10.43 -6.56
N ALA A 157 9.26 10.04 -5.93
CA ALA A 157 8.06 10.87 -5.85
C ALA A 157 8.34 12.16 -5.06
N MET A 158 9.07 12.09 -3.94
CA MET A 158 9.44 13.27 -3.15
C MET A 158 10.30 14.26 -3.94
N SER A 159 11.22 13.80 -4.79
CA SER A 159 12.02 14.67 -5.65
C SER A 159 11.17 15.43 -6.69
N ARG A 160 9.92 15.04 -6.88
CA ARG A 160 8.95 15.64 -7.83
C ARG A 160 7.74 16.28 -7.15
N GLY A 161 7.80 16.53 -5.85
CA GLY A 161 6.74 17.20 -5.11
C GLY A 161 5.77 16.26 -4.39
N GLY A 162 6.13 14.99 -4.18
CA GLY A 162 5.32 14.03 -3.43
C GLY A 162 4.20 13.39 -4.26
N GLY A 163 3.03 13.20 -3.65
CA GLY A 163 1.83 12.70 -4.31
C GLY A 163 1.29 11.39 -3.74
N ASP A 164 0.53 10.66 -4.54
CA ASP A 164 -0.14 9.42 -4.15
C ASP A 164 0.61 8.20 -4.69
N PHE A 165 0.82 7.19 -3.85
CA PHE A 165 1.53 5.96 -4.21
C PHE A 165 0.88 5.22 -5.39
N ILE A 166 -0.44 5.18 -5.44
CA ILE A 166 -1.16 4.50 -6.54
C ILE A 166 -0.93 5.22 -7.86
N ARG A 167 -0.84 6.55 -7.86
CA ARG A 167 -0.48 7.32 -9.06
C ARG A 167 0.94 7.01 -9.53
N GLN A 168 1.87 6.77 -8.61
CA GLN A 168 3.23 6.33 -8.97
C GLN A 168 3.21 4.94 -9.62
N LEU A 169 2.41 4.00 -9.11
CA LEU A 169 2.24 2.70 -9.76
C LEU A 169 1.61 2.83 -11.14
N GLN A 170 0.54 3.61 -11.27
CA GLN A 170 -0.13 3.87 -12.55
C GLN A 170 0.84 4.41 -13.60
N ALA A 171 1.64 5.40 -13.24
CA ALA A 171 2.63 6.00 -14.14
C ALA A 171 3.71 5.00 -14.58
N ASN A 172 3.97 3.97 -13.79
CA ASN A 172 5.02 2.99 -14.04
C ASN A 172 4.50 1.61 -14.46
N VAL A 173 3.23 1.45 -14.80
CA VAL A 173 2.63 0.17 -15.22
C VAL A 173 3.41 -0.51 -16.35
N LYS A 174 3.96 0.27 -17.29
CA LYS A 174 4.73 -0.25 -18.41
C LYS A 174 6.18 -0.62 -18.07
N ASN A 175 6.70 -0.12 -16.97
CA ASN A 175 8.10 -0.28 -16.57
C ASN A 175 8.26 -1.32 -15.44
N LEU A 176 7.20 -1.64 -14.73
CA LEU A 176 7.18 -2.59 -13.63
C LEU A 176 6.39 -3.84 -14.04
N ARG A 177 6.84 -4.98 -13.57
CA ARG A 177 6.10 -6.24 -13.68
C ARG A 177 5.08 -6.30 -12.56
N ILE A 178 3.86 -5.83 -12.83
CA ILE A 178 2.76 -5.79 -11.87
C ILE A 178 1.75 -6.90 -12.18
N ASN A 179 1.36 -7.70 -11.18
CA ASN A 179 0.32 -8.71 -11.29
C ASN A 179 -0.72 -8.61 -10.18
#